data_770bf4b0886da57be715acb7f5f47bd4
#
_entry.id   770bf4b0886da57be715acb7f5f47bd4
#
_cell.length_a   1.000
_cell.length_b   1.000
_cell.length_c   1.000
_cell.angle_alpha   90.00
_cell.angle_beta   90.00
_cell.angle_gamma   90.00
#
_symmetry.space_group_name_H-M   'P 1'
#
loop_
_entity.id
_entity.type
_entity.pdbx_description
1 polymer ?
#
loop_
_entity_poly.entity_id
_entity_poly.type
_entity_poly.pdbx_seq_one_letter_code
_entity_poly.pdbx_strand_id
1 'polypeptide(L)'
;MDGYRRRIGIRSVEFKGKDGFWLNGKPYPSPLIGANRHQDFAVVGNAVANSIHWRDAKKLRDTGMKVIRNAHCPQDPAFMDACDELGLFVIVNTPGWQFWNDAPEFAQRVYSDIRNLVRRDRNHPCVWLWEPILNETWYPADFAKNTLDIVNQEYPYPYCYSGCDSEARGHEVYPVLFTHPANADKDWAIKSLDPKITYFTASGEIM
;
A
#
# COMPACT_ATOMS: atom_id res chain seq x y z
N MET A 1 -2.88 -35.56 14.10
CA MET A 1 -3.63 -34.64 13.21
C MET A 1 -3.08 -33.24 13.47
N ASP A 2 -2.38 -32.67 12.51
CA ASP A 2 -1.82 -31.30 12.65
C ASP A 2 -2.91 -30.30 12.32
N GLY A 3 -3.14 -29.34 13.19
CA GLY A 3 -4.13 -28.28 13.03
C GLY A 3 -3.43 -26.92 12.88
N TYR A 4 -3.88 -26.11 11.92
CA TYR A 4 -3.44 -24.74 11.74
C TYR A 4 -4.59 -23.78 11.96
N ARG A 5 -4.37 -22.72 12.76
CA ARG A 5 -5.37 -21.68 12.99
C ARG A 5 -4.83 -20.35 12.45
N ARG A 6 -5.61 -19.71 11.59
CA ARG A 6 -5.31 -18.37 11.09
C ARG A 6 -6.50 -17.45 11.31
N ARG A 7 -6.22 -16.21 11.76
CA ARG A 7 -7.20 -15.14 11.79
C ARG A 7 -7.38 -14.60 10.38
N ILE A 8 -8.62 -14.35 10.00
CA ILE A 8 -8.98 -13.65 8.76
C ILE A 8 -10.00 -12.56 9.10
N GLY A 9 -10.11 -11.55 8.25
CA GLY A 9 -11.16 -10.55 8.32
C GLY A 9 -11.88 -10.43 7.00
N ILE A 10 -13.16 -10.05 7.05
CA ILE A 10 -14.00 -9.83 5.87
C ILE A 10 -14.38 -8.36 5.84
N ARG A 11 -14.12 -7.70 4.73
CA ARG A 11 -14.49 -6.32 4.48
C ARG A 11 -14.71 -6.08 2.98
N SER A 12 -15.42 -5.02 2.65
CA SER A 12 -15.40 -4.43 1.31
C SER A 12 -14.83 -3.03 1.35
N VAL A 13 -14.04 -2.68 0.36
CA VAL A 13 -13.51 -1.33 0.13
C VAL A 13 -13.85 -0.89 -1.28
N GLU A 14 -14.22 0.37 -1.44
CA GLU A 14 -14.54 0.97 -2.71
C GLU A 14 -13.97 2.39 -2.78
N PHE A 15 -13.43 2.75 -3.93
CA PHE A 15 -12.96 4.10 -4.22
C PHE A 15 -13.88 4.70 -5.29
N LYS A 16 -14.62 5.74 -4.94
CA LYS A 16 -15.67 6.33 -5.79
C LYS A 16 -15.31 7.73 -6.28
N GLY A 17 -14.05 7.96 -6.62
CA GLY A 17 -13.59 9.25 -7.09
C GLY A 17 -13.95 10.36 -6.10
N LYS A 18 -14.67 11.38 -6.55
CA LYS A 18 -15.11 12.50 -5.70
C LYS A 18 -16.11 12.13 -4.59
N ASP A 19 -16.75 10.98 -4.67
CA ASP A 19 -17.62 10.47 -3.59
C ASP A 19 -16.81 9.75 -2.49
N GLY A 20 -15.48 9.74 -2.61
CA GLY A 20 -14.53 9.32 -1.59
C GLY A 20 -14.41 7.82 -1.41
N PHE A 21 -13.91 7.47 -0.24
CA PHE A 21 -13.67 6.09 0.18
C PHE A 21 -14.88 5.52 0.91
N TRP A 22 -15.25 4.28 0.58
CA TRP A 22 -16.34 3.53 1.19
C TRP A 22 -15.84 2.25 1.83
N LEU A 23 -16.29 1.99 3.05
CA LEU A 23 -15.99 0.79 3.81
C LEU A 23 -17.28 0.05 4.15
N ASN A 24 -17.34 -1.23 3.80
CA ASN A 24 -18.51 -2.09 4.07
C ASN A 24 -19.82 -1.47 3.59
N GLY A 25 -19.81 -0.91 2.38
CA GLY A 25 -20.96 -0.32 1.71
C GLY A 25 -21.41 1.03 2.28
N LYS A 26 -20.60 1.68 3.13
CA LYS A 26 -20.90 2.99 3.71
C LYS A 26 -19.77 3.98 3.43
N PRO A 27 -20.07 5.27 3.20
CA PRO A 27 -19.06 6.30 3.12
C PRO A 27 -18.20 6.31 4.39
N TYR A 28 -16.88 6.41 4.24
CA TYR A 28 -16.01 6.53 5.39
C TYR A 28 -16.13 7.93 6.00
N PRO A 29 -16.35 8.05 7.32
CA PRO A 29 -16.87 9.30 7.92
C PRO A 29 -15.82 10.40 8.11
N SER A 30 -14.55 10.15 7.84
CA SER A 30 -13.47 11.10 8.10
C SER A 30 -12.39 11.04 7.02
N PRO A 31 -11.59 12.10 6.87
CA PRO A 31 -10.40 12.03 6.04
C PRO A 31 -9.47 10.89 6.48
N LEU A 32 -8.87 10.24 5.49
CA LEU A 32 -7.87 9.20 5.71
C LEU A 32 -6.51 9.87 5.86
N ILE A 33 -6.12 10.14 7.10
CA ILE A 33 -4.82 10.71 7.43
C ILE A 33 -3.87 9.56 7.74
N GLY A 34 -2.68 9.58 7.15
CA GLY A 34 -1.69 8.53 7.30
C GLY A 34 -0.26 9.02 7.29
N ALA A 35 0.64 8.08 7.48
CA ALA A 35 2.08 8.30 7.45
C ALA A 35 2.80 7.08 6.86
N ASN A 36 4.01 7.32 6.35
CA ASN A 36 4.95 6.26 6.04
C ASN A 36 5.53 5.66 7.34
N ARG A 37 5.72 4.36 7.35
CA ARG A 37 6.42 3.68 8.44
C ARG A 37 7.57 2.86 7.88
N HIS A 38 8.77 3.14 8.38
CA HIS A 38 9.93 2.29 8.22
C HIS A 38 10.07 1.37 9.43
N GLN A 39 10.36 0.09 9.19
CA GLN A 39 10.68 -0.85 10.24
C GLN A 39 12.17 -0.73 10.56
N ASP A 40 12.52 0.39 11.19
CA ASP A 40 13.93 0.75 11.43
C ASP A 40 14.06 1.40 12.81
N PHE A 41 14.70 0.67 13.71
CA PHE A 41 14.85 1.09 15.11
C PHE A 41 16.32 1.26 15.47
N ALA A 42 16.59 2.26 16.27
CA ALA A 42 17.94 2.48 16.80
C ALA A 42 18.48 1.22 17.46
N VAL A 43 19.74 0.91 17.20
CA VAL A 43 20.51 -0.22 17.72
C VAL A 43 20.16 -1.58 17.10
N VAL A 44 18.88 -1.88 16.90
CA VAL A 44 18.42 -3.21 16.44
C VAL A 44 18.05 -3.27 14.97
N GLY A 45 17.96 -2.11 14.28
CA GLY A 45 17.53 -2.05 12.88
C GLY A 45 16.17 -2.71 12.70
N ASN A 46 16.07 -3.65 11.77
CA ASN A 46 14.84 -4.37 11.48
C ASN A 46 14.50 -5.51 12.45
N ALA A 47 15.42 -5.86 13.37
CA ALA A 47 15.21 -6.95 14.32
C ALA A 47 14.35 -6.51 15.53
N VAL A 48 13.16 -6.05 15.24
CA VAL A 48 12.24 -5.46 16.21
C VAL A 48 11.36 -6.54 16.84
N ALA A 49 11.23 -6.52 18.17
CA ALA A 49 10.39 -7.48 18.88
C ALA A 49 8.88 -7.23 18.61
N ASN A 50 8.08 -8.30 18.59
CA ASN A 50 6.64 -8.24 18.32
C ASN A 50 5.90 -7.22 19.19
N SER A 51 6.26 -7.13 20.47
CA SER A 51 5.66 -6.16 21.41
C SER A 51 5.93 -4.70 21.03
N ILE A 52 7.04 -4.43 20.35
CA ILE A 52 7.37 -3.09 19.86
C ILE A 52 6.50 -2.76 18.64
N HIS A 53 6.29 -3.71 17.73
CA HIS A 53 5.36 -3.53 16.61
C HIS A 53 3.94 -3.17 17.08
N TRP A 54 3.46 -3.85 18.11
CA TRP A 54 2.17 -3.55 18.73
C TRP A 54 2.12 -2.16 19.34
N ARG A 55 3.14 -1.79 20.09
CA ARG A 55 3.26 -0.46 20.70
C ARG A 55 3.29 0.63 19.65
N ASP A 56 3.99 0.38 18.55
CA ASP A 56 4.09 1.30 17.42
C ASP A 56 2.73 1.53 16.75
N ALA A 57 2.06 0.46 16.36
CA ALA A 57 0.74 0.52 15.77
C ALA A 57 -0.25 1.25 16.69
N LYS A 58 -0.20 0.98 18.00
CA LYS A 58 -1.04 1.67 18.98
C LYS A 58 -0.74 3.17 19.04
N LYS A 59 0.52 3.58 19.06
CA LYS A 59 0.90 4.99 19.05
C LYS A 59 0.41 5.70 17.79
N LEU A 60 0.60 5.09 16.61
CA LEU A 60 0.11 5.63 15.35
C LEU A 60 -1.41 5.85 15.38
N ARG A 61 -2.15 4.86 15.85
CA ARG A 61 -3.60 4.99 16.01
C ARG A 61 -3.99 6.08 17.00
N ASP A 62 -3.34 6.14 18.16
CA ASP A 62 -3.64 7.11 19.24
C ASP A 62 -3.36 8.55 18.78
N THR A 63 -2.46 8.78 17.84
CA THR A 63 -2.24 10.09 17.18
C THR A 63 -3.29 10.45 16.14
N GLY A 64 -4.25 9.56 15.86
CA GLY A 64 -5.32 9.79 14.91
C GLY A 64 -5.04 9.28 13.49
N MET A 65 -3.90 8.64 13.25
CA MET A 65 -3.61 8.02 11.96
C MET A 65 -4.64 6.94 11.62
N LYS A 66 -4.99 6.87 10.35
CA LYS A 66 -5.93 5.88 9.80
C LYS A 66 -5.25 4.94 8.81
N VAL A 67 -4.26 5.44 8.09
CA VAL A 67 -3.55 4.72 7.04
C VAL A 67 -2.06 4.72 7.36
N ILE A 68 -1.44 3.57 7.23
CA ILE A 68 0.02 3.42 7.31
C ILE A 68 0.52 2.86 5.99
N ARG A 69 1.45 3.56 5.37
CA ARG A 69 2.15 3.06 4.20
C ARG A 69 3.44 2.38 4.65
N ASN A 70 3.62 1.14 4.26
CA ASN A 70 4.80 0.34 4.59
C ASN A 70 5.98 0.74 3.69
N ALA A 71 6.58 1.90 3.95
CA ALA A 71 7.68 2.42 3.14
C ALA A 71 9.02 1.74 3.52
N HIS A 72 9.81 1.28 2.59
CA HIS A 72 9.41 0.82 1.24
C HIS A 72 9.69 -0.68 1.15
N CYS A 73 9.15 -1.40 2.10
CA CYS A 73 9.30 -2.85 2.22
C CYS A 73 8.18 -3.46 3.07
N PRO A 74 7.91 -4.75 2.90
CA PRO A 74 6.96 -5.46 3.74
C PRO A 74 7.34 -5.36 5.22
N GLN A 75 6.36 -5.08 6.06
CA GLN A 75 6.56 -5.04 7.50
C GLN A 75 6.44 -6.42 8.12
N ASP A 76 6.89 -6.55 9.36
CA ASP A 76 6.75 -7.77 10.15
C ASP A 76 5.26 -8.17 10.30
N PRO A 77 4.92 -9.47 10.25
CA PRO A 77 3.56 -9.94 10.47
C PRO A 77 2.93 -9.47 11.79
N ALA A 78 3.72 -9.29 12.85
CA ALA A 78 3.20 -8.78 14.12
C ALA A 78 2.69 -7.33 14.02
N PHE A 79 3.26 -6.51 13.13
CA PHE A 79 2.73 -5.19 12.84
C PHE A 79 1.40 -5.27 12.08
N MET A 80 1.29 -6.19 11.13
CA MET A 80 0.05 -6.41 10.38
C MET A 80 -1.06 -6.92 11.30
N ASP A 81 -0.77 -7.87 12.19
CA ASP A 81 -1.71 -8.35 13.21
C ASP A 81 -2.20 -7.20 14.12
N ALA A 82 -1.29 -6.33 14.54
CA ALA A 82 -1.64 -5.17 15.35
C ALA A 82 -2.52 -4.18 14.59
N CYS A 83 -2.26 -3.94 13.31
CA CYS A 83 -3.08 -3.09 12.45
C CYS A 83 -4.49 -3.67 12.26
N ASP A 84 -4.62 -4.99 12.10
CA ASP A 84 -5.91 -5.66 12.02
C ASP A 84 -6.76 -5.41 13.28
N GLU A 85 -6.17 -5.56 14.45
CA GLU A 85 -6.89 -5.42 15.73
C GLU A 85 -7.18 -3.96 16.08
N LEU A 86 -6.29 -3.05 15.71
CA LEU A 86 -6.42 -1.63 16.04
C LEU A 86 -7.24 -0.85 14.99
N GLY A 87 -7.59 -1.47 13.86
CA GLY A 87 -8.38 -0.84 12.80
C GLY A 87 -7.59 0.22 12.01
N LEU A 88 -6.30 -0.01 11.79
CA LEU A 88 -5.49 0.78 10.87
C LEU A 88 -5.55 0.16 9.48
N PHE A 89 -5.61 0.99 8.45
CA PHE A 89 -5.43 0.56 7.07
C PHE A 89 -3.95 0.53 6.72
N VAL A 90 -3.53 -0.42 5.90
CA VAL A 90 -2.14 -0.56 5.49
C VAL A 90 -2.03 -0.58 3.97
N ILE A 91 -1.15 0.25 3.42
CA ILE A 91 -0.67 0.15 2.04
C ILE A 91 0.58 -0.72 2.06
N VAL A 92 0.52 -1.84 1.37
CA VAL A 92 1.61 -2.83 1.38
C VAL A 92 2.47 -2.67 0.14
N ASN A 93 3.74 -2.36 0.36
CA ASN A 93 4.71 -2.05 -0.68
C ASN A 93 5.58 -3.24 -1.06
N THR A 94 5.88 -3.35 -2.35
CA THR A 94 6.95 -4.20 -2.86
C THR A 94 8.31 -3.68 -2.36
N PRO A 95 9.25 -4.57 -1.99
CA PRO A 95 10.57 -4.14 -1.55
C PRO A 95 11.33 -3.38 -2.64
N GLY A 96 11.93 -2.27 -2.27
CA GLY A 96 12.83 -1.49 -3.12
C GLY A 96 12.27 -0.14 -3.57
N TRP A 97 13.20 0.81 -3.77
CA TRP A 97 12.92 2.14 -4.32
C TRP A 97 14.18 2.71 -4.97
N GLN A 98 13.99 3.70 -5.86
CA GLN A 98 15.05 4.46 -6.53
C GLN A 98 16.08 3.60 -7.26
N PHE A 99 15.72 2.37 -7.65
CA PHE A 99 16.62 1.46 -8.32
C PHE A 99 15.89 0.60 -9.35
N TRP A 100 16.45 0.59 -10.55
CA TRP A 100 16.05 -0.32 -11.62
C TRP A 100 17.29 -0.99 -12.22
N ASN A 101 17.14 -2.23 -12.64
CA ASN A 101 18.15 -2.97 -13.38
C ASN A 101 17.52 -3.64 -14.59
N ASP A 102 18.10 -3.40 -15.78
CA ASP A 102 17.59 -3.92 -17.03
C ASP A 102 17.86 -5.43 -17.23
N ALA A 103 18.56 -6.10 -16.32
CA ALA A 103 18.72 -7.53 -16.38
C ALA A 103 17.35 -8.22 -16.25
N PRO A 104 16.99 -9.15 -17.17
CA PRO A 104 15.69 -9.82 -17.14
C PRO A 104 15.36 -10.51 -15.82
N GLU A 105 16.37 -11.01 -15.12
CA GLU A 105 16.22 -11.65 -13.81
C GLU A 105 15.75 -10.68 -12.72
N PHE A 106 16.04 -9.39 -12.85
CA PHE A 106 15.62 -8.40 -11.89
C PHE A 106 14.09 -8.28 -11.86
N ALA A 107 13.47 -8.03 -13.01
CA ALA A 107 12.01 -7.96 -13.10
C ALA A 107 11.34 -9.26 -12.63
N GLN A 108 11.90 -10.42 -13.00
CA GLN A 108 11.35 -11.73 -12.59
C GLN A 108 11.41 -11.93 -11.07
N ARG A 109 12.46 -11.47 -10.41
CA ARG A 109 12.56 -11.51 -8.95
C ARG A 109 11.51 -10.61 -8.31
N VAL A 110 11.35 -9.38 -8.80
CA VAL A 110 10.31 -8.46 -8.32
C VAL A 110 8.91 -9.07 -8.49
N TYR A 111 8.61 -9.69 -9.63
CA TYR A 111 7.34 -10.38 -9.85
C TYR A 111 7.11 -11.55 -8.88
N SER A 112 8.16 -12.27 -8.54
CA SER A 112 8.11 -13.33 -7.52
C SER A 112 7.85 -12.75 -6.12
N ASP A 113 8.51 -11.65 -5.78
CA ASP A 113 8.34 -10.96 -4.50
C ASP A 113 6.91 -10.44 -4.33
N ILE A 114 6.32 -9.86 -5.38
CA ILE A 114 4.92 -9.41 -5.38
C ILE A 114 3.97 -10.58 -5.08
N ARG A 115 4.13 -11.71 -5.77
CA ARG A 115 3.30 -12.91 -5.52
C ARG A 115 3.41 -13.38 -4.07
N ASN A 116 4.62 -13.47 -3.56
CA ASN A 116 4.87 -13.93 -2.20
C ASN A 116 4.28 -12.95 -1.17
N LEU A 117 4.43 -11.66 -1.41
CA LEU A 117 3.88 -10.60 -0.57
C LEU A 117 2.35 -10.67 -0.49
N VAL A 118 1.69 -10.73 -1.65
CA VAL A 118 0.22 -10.81 -1.70
C VAL A 118 -0.27 -12.09 -1.01
N ARG A 119 0.37 -13.23 -1.27
CA ARG A 119 0.01 -14.51 -0.63
C ARG A 119 0.21 -14.48 0.88
N ARG A 120 1.25 -13.79 1.38
CA ARG A 120 1.51 -13.63 2.79
C ARG A 120 0.40 -12.80 3.47
N ASP A 121 0.03 -11.67 2.87
CA ASP A 121 -0.73 -10.63 3.58
C ASP A 121 -2.21 -10.51 3.16
N ARG A 122 -2.66 -11.19 2.10
CA ARG A 122 -4.03 -11.06 1.57
C ARG A 122 -5.15 -11.45 2.55
N ASN A 123 -4.85 -12.13 3.64
CA ASN A 123 -5.82 -12.47 4.67
C ASN A 123 -5.91 -11.43 5.79
N HIS A 124 -5.05 -10.42 5.80
CA HIS A 124 -5.11 -9.31 6.75
C HIS A 124 -6.17 -8.30 6.32
N PRO A 125 -7.23 -8.07 7.11
CA PRO A 125 -8.25 -7.08 6.78
C PRO A 125 -7.73 -5.64 6.81
N CYS A 126 -6.61 -5.37 7.43
CA CYS A 126 -5.96 -4.07 7.42
C CYS A 126 -5.36 -3.71 6.04
N VAL A 127 -5.03 -4.68 5.20
CA VAL A 127 -4.49 -4.39 3.87
C VAL A 127 -5.52 -3.61 3.07
N TRP A 128 -5.22 -2.36 2.79
CA TRP A 128 -6.11 -1.41 2.12
C TRP A 128 -5.81 -1.31 0.64
N LEU A 129 -4.53 -1.13 0.31
CA LEU A 129 -4.00 -1.08 -1.05
C LEU A 129 -2.75 -1.94 -1.17
N TRP A 130 -2.55 -2.46 -2.38
CA TRP A 130 -1.28 -3.04 -2.79
C TRP A 130 -0.53 -2.03 -3.63
N GLU A 131 0.72 -1.79 -3.29
CA GLU A 131 1.64 -0.98 -4.09
C GLU A 131 2.72 -1.91 -4.68
N PRO A 132 2.43 -2.57 -5.82
CA PRO A 132 3.28 -3.63 -6.34
C PRO A 132 4.45 -3.14 -7.16
N ILE A 133 4.62 -1.84 -7.27
CA ILE A 133 5.68 -1.20 -8.02
C ILE A 133 6.79 -0.68 -7.13
N LEU A 134 7.91 -0.34 -7.73
CA LEU A 134 9.05 0.24 -7.04
C LEU A 134 8.85 1.76 -6.90
N ASN A 135 8.90 2.28 -5.68
CA ASN A 135 8.73 3.69 -5.41
C ASN A 135 9.85 4.53 -6.04
N GLU A 136 9.51 5.71 -6.57
CA GLU A 136 10.45 6.69 -7.15
C GLU A 136 11.47 6.05 -8.11
N THR A 137 11.02 5.10 -8.92
CA THR A 137 11.90 4.29 -9.76
C THR A 137 11.50 4.42 -11.23
N TRP A 138 12.48 4.61 -12.10
CA TRP A 138 12.29 4.70 -13.54
C TRP A 138 12.36 3.30 -14.18
N TYR A 139 11.25 2.60 -14.22
CA TYR A 139 11.08 1.27 -14.83
C TYR A 139 10.40 1.39 -16.21
N PRO A 140 10.48 0.37 -17.08
CA PRO A 140 9.71 0.31 -18.31
C PRO A 140 8.19 0.32 -18.08
N ALA A 141 7.42 0.93 -18.97
CA ALA A 141 5.98 1.09 -18.80
C ALA A 141 5.20 -0.24 -18.69
N ASP A 142 5.66 -1.28 -19.38
CA ASP A 142 5.09 -2.63 -19.32
C ASP A 142 5.29 -3.30 -17.95
N PHE A 143 6.33 -2.89 -17.20
CA PHE A 143 6.52 -3.37 -15.83
C PHE A 143 5.32 -3.04 -14.94
N ALA A 144 4.80 -1.81 -14.99
CA ALA A 144 3.63 -1.42 -14.21
C ALA A 144 2.41 -2.29 -14.53
N LYS A 145 2.15 -2.54 -15.82
CA LYS A 145 1.07 -3.43 -16.24
C LYS A 145 1.26 -4.85 -15.71
N ASN A 146 2.46 -5.41 -15.86
CA ASN A 146 2.76 -6.77 -15.41
C ASN A 146 2.59 -6.91 -13.88
N THR A 147 3.00 -5.92 -13.10
CA THR A 147 2.83 -5.95 -11.63
C THR A 147 1.37 -5.91 -11.24
N LEU A 148 0.54 -5.10 -11.91
CA LEU A 148 -0.91 -5.08 -11.71
C LEU A 148 -1.55 -6.43 -12.05
N ASP A 149 -1.19 -7.01 -13.20
CA ASP A 149 -1.72 -8.31 -13.63
C ASP A 149 -1.39 -9.42 -12.60
N ILE A 150 -0.19 -9.38 -12.01
CA ILE A 150 0.22 -10.32 -10.97
C ILE A 150 -0.62 -10.16 -9.70
N VAL A 151 -0.84 -8.93 -9.24
CA VAL A 151 -1.70 -8.68 -8.08
C VAL A 151 -3.12 -9.17 -8.36
N ASN A 152 -3.67 -8.88 -9.54
CA ASN A 152 -5.01 -9.32 -9.95
C ASN A 152 -5.16 -10.86 -9.98
N GLN A 153 -4.09 -11.59 -10.33
CA GLN A 153 -4.06 -13.05 -10.28
C GLN A 153 -4.08 -13.58 -8.86
N GLU A 154 -3.39 -12.93 -7.93
CA GLU A 154 -3.27 -13.39 -6.54
C GLU A 154 -4.38 -12.84 -5.63
N TYR A 155 -4.95 -11.68 -5.99
CA TYR A 155 -5.99 -10.98 -5.24
C TYR A 155 -6.97 -10.28 -6.20
N PRO A 156 -7.93 -11.01 -6.80
CA PRO A 156 -8.78 -10.54 -7.88
C PRO A 156 -9.96 -9.67 -7.40
N TYR A 157 -9.71 -8.73 -6.52
CA TYR A 157 -10.72 -7.79 -6.03
C TYR A 157 -10.44 -6.38 -6.57
N PRO A 158 -11.37 -5.77 -7.31
CA PRO A 158 -11.21 -4.42 -7.84
C PRO A 158 -11.08 -3.41 -6.69
N TYR A 159 -10.45 -2.29 -6.97
CA TYR A 159 -10.26 -1.14 -6.07
C TYR A 159 -9.29 -1.35 -4.89
N CYS A 160 -8.58 -2.47 -4.82
CA CYS A 160 -7.58 -2.70 -3.79
C CYS A 160 -6.13 -2.45 -4.27
N TYR A 161 -5.93 -1.76 -5.37
CA TYR A 161 -4.62 -1.57 -5.99
C TYR A 161 -4.17 -0.11 -5.88
N SER A 162 -2.91 0.08 -5.56
CA SER A 162 -2.30 1.40 -5.54
C SER A 162 -1.70 1.75 -6.89
N GLY A 163 -1.83 3.01 -7.27
CA GLY A 163 -1.00 3.60 -8.29
C GLY A 163 0.42 3.78 -7.79
N CYS A 164 1.25 4.28 -8.65
CA CYS A 164 2.62 4.66 -8.35
C CYS A 164 2.74 6.18 -8.29
N ASP A 165 3.94 6.64 -8.03
CA ASP A 165 4.29 8.04 -8.20
C ASP A 165 3.84 8.53 -9.58
N SER A 166 3.20 9.69 -9.63
CA SER A 166 2.63 10.26 -10.86
C SER A 166 3.65 10.50 -11.98
N GLU A 167 4.93 10.50 -11.66
CA GLU A 167 6.02 10.65 -12.62
C GLU A 167 6.49 9.30 -13.19
N ALA A 168 6.11 8.18 -12.59
CA ALA A 168 6.50 6.87 -13.08
C ALA A 168 5.71 6.47 -14.32
N ARG A 169 6.39 5.84 -15.27
CA ARG A 169 5.78 5.40 -16.53
C ARG A 169 4.78 4.27 -16.28
N GLY A 170 3.63 4.33 -16.96
CA GLY A 170 2.61 3.29 -16.88
C GLY A 170 1.75 3.34 -15.62
N HIS A 171 1.89 4.37 -14.77
CA HIS A 171 1.09 4.51 -13.56
C HIS A 171 -0.43 4.62 -13.85
N GLU A 172 -0.79 5.10 -15.03
CA GLU A 172 -2.17 5.27 -15.48
C GLU A 172 -2.98 3.96 -15.58
N VAL A 173 -2.33 2.82 -15.53
CA VAL A 173 -3.05 1.51 -15.54
C VAL A 173 -3.70 1.21 -14.19
N TYR A 174 -3.29 1.89 -13.12
CA TYR A 174 -3.80 1.63 -11.78
C TYR A 174 -5.11 2.37 -11.51
N PRO A 175 -6.09 1.73 -10.86
CA PRO A 175 -7.38 2.37 -10.54
C PRO A 175 -7.27 3.41 -9.43
N VAL A 176 -6.25 3.31 -8.58
CA VAL A 176 -5.98 4.30 -7.52
C VAL A 176 -4.64 4.95 -7.81
N LEU A 177 -4.66 6.27 -7.99
CA LEU A 177 -3.46 7.08 -8.22
C LEU A 177 -3.11 7.89 -6.98
N PHE A 178 -1.83 8.10 -6.74
CA PHE A 178 -1.36 9.04 -5.74
C PHE A 178 -0.17 9.85 -6.24
N THR A 179 0.07 10.98 -5.59
CA THR A 179 1.19 11.86 -5.89
C THR A 179 1.73 12.48 -4.61
N HIS A 180 2.96 12.99 -4.69
CA HIS A 180 3.53 13.74 -3.58
C HIS A 180 2.87 15.13 -3.43
N PRO A 181 2.51 15.54 -2.21
CA PRO A 181 1.91 16.85 -1.96
C PRO A 181 2.84 18.03 -2.36
N ALA A 182 4.15 17.84 -2.33
CA ALA A 182 5.11 18.85 -2.77
C ALA A 182 4.97 19.20 -4.26
N ASN A 183 4.45 18.26 -5.05
CA ASN A 183 4.14 18.45 -6.46
C ASN A 183 2.64 18.74 -6.67
N ALA A 184 1.89 18.94 -5.60
CA ALA A 184 0.47 19.19 -5.59
C ALA A 184 0.16 20.67 -5.90
N ASP A 185 0.57 21.08 -7.05
CA ASP A 185 0.18 22.34 -7.66
C ASP A 185 -1.21 22.22 -8.32
N LYS A 186 -1.47 23.06 -9.28
CA LYS A 186 -2.73 23.06 -10.04
C LYS A 186 -3.03 21.72 -10.71
N ASP A 187 -2.01 20.99 -11.16
CA ASP A 187 -2.17 19.74 -11.89
C ASP A 187 -2.70 18.64 -10.98
N TRP A 188 -2.25 18.58 -9.73
CA TRP A 188 -2.78 17.67 -8.74
C TRP A 188 -4.29 17.90 -8.50
N ALA A 189 -4.66 19.17 -8.26
CA ALA A 189 -6.07 19.52 -8.04
C ALA A 189 -6.93 19.21 -9.26
N ILE A 190 -6.45 19.46 -10.47
CA ILE A 190 -7.14 19.17 -11.72
C ILE A 190 -7.31 17.66 -11.90
N LYS A 191 -6.24 16.88 -11.71
CA LYS A 191 -6.29 15.42 -11.81
C LYS A 191 -7.24 14.79 -10.80
N SER A 192 -7.30 15.31 -9.58
CA SER A 192 -8.23 14.81 -8.56
C SER A 192 -9.70 15.05 -8.90
N LEU A 193 -10.00 15.95 -9.85
CA LEU A 193 -11.33 16.23 -10.35
C LEU A 193 -11.65 15.50 -11.67
N ASP A 194 -10.67 14.82 -12.27
CA ASP A 194 -10.90 14.07 -13.51
C ASP A 194 -11.84 12.88 -13.26
N PRO A 195 -13.01 12.83 -13.92
CA PRO A 195 -13.96 11.74 -13.72
C PRO A 195 -13.46 10.36 -14.20
N LYS A 196 -12.38 10.31 -14.97
CA LYS A 196 -11.72 9.07 -15.40
C LYS A 196 -10.84 8.45 -14.32
N ILE A 197 -10.45 9.22 -13.32
CA ILE A 197 -9.67 8.74 -12.19
C ILE A 197 -10.62 8.20 -11.13
N THR A 198 -10.51 6.90 -10.84
CA THR A 198 -11.38 6.24 -9.86
C THR A 198 -11.22 6.80 -8.45
N TYR A 199 -10.00 7.09 -8.07
CA TYR A 199 -9.67 7.75 -6.81
C TYR A 199 -8.28 8.37 -6.88
N PHE A 200 -8.12 9.50 -6.22
CA PHE A 200 -6.85 10.19 -6.12
C PHE A 200 -6.47 10.36 -4.66
N THR A 201 -5.29 9.91 -4.28
CA THR A 201 -4.74 10.06 -2.95
C THR A 201 -3.40 10.77 -3.01
N ALA A 202 -3.05 11.45 -1.95
CA ALA A 202 -1.76 12.09 -1.80
C ALA A 202 -1.03 11.49 -0.60
N SER A 203 0.26 11.28 -0.76
CA SER A 203 1.13 10.82 0.31
C SER A 203 2.11 11.93 0.68
N GLY A 204 2.22 12.25 1.95
CA GLY A 204 3.24 13.14 2.49
C GLY A 204 4.23 12.35 3.31
N GLU A 205 5.50 12.68 3.18
CA GLU A 205 6.52 12.21 4.11
C GLU A 205 6.52 13.13 5.33
N ILE A 206 6.29 12.56 6.50
CA ILE A 206 6.59 13.24 7.76
C ILE A 206 7.99 12.79 8.14
N MET A 207 8.95 13.68 7.94
CA MET A 207 10.30 13.50 8.47
C MET A 207 10.33 13.86 9.96
#